data_da10f26a327de16c7bd3e8fd30aa9fb8
#
_entry.id   da10f26a327de16c7bd3e8fd30aa9fb8
#
_cell.length_a   1.000
_cell.length_b   1.000
_cell.length_c   1.000
_cell.angle_alpha   90.00
_cell.angle_beta   90.00
_cell.angle_gamma   90.00
#
_symmetry.space_group_name_H-M   'P 1'
#
loop_
_entity.id
_entity.type
_entity.pdbx_description
1 polymer ?
#
loop_
_entity_poly.entity_id
_entity_poly.type
_entity_poly.pdbx_seq_one_letter_code
_entity_poly.pdbx_strand_id
1 'polypeptide(L)'
;MSEGLVQAASIIAALLFIMSLAGLSKHETAKAGCWYGIVGMTIALVATIFGPQSEGTLWIIIAMIIGGVIGVQRALKVEMTEMPELVAILHSFVGLAAVLVGFNSYGLTHETDPVLMNIHNVEVFLGIFIGAVTFTGSIVAFGKLSGKINSKALMLPHRHKLNLAALVVSAFLMVAFLNNPDNIFPVLLMTAIALAFGWHLVASIGGADMPVVVSMLNSYSGWAAAAAGFMLSNDLLIVTGALVGSSGAILSYIMCKAMNRSFISVIAGGFGNDVQVSSDEEQGEHRETTAEEVAELLKNASSVIITPGYGMAVAQAQYPVAEITAKLRERGINVRFGIHPVAGRLPGHMNVLLAEAKVPYDIVLEMDEINDDFADTDVVLVIGANDTVNPAAMEDPNSPIAGMPVLEVWKAQNVIVFKRSMAVGYAGVQNPLFFKENTQMLFGDAKERVDDILTALNK
;
A
#
# COMPACT_ATOMS: atom_id res chain seq x y z
N MET A 1 35.06 -14.17 -8.57
CA MET A 1 34.59 -13.78 -9.93
C MET A 1 35.43 -12.60 -10.40
N SER A 2 35.63 -12.42 -11.72
CA SER A 2 36.29 -11.22 -12.25
C SER A 2 35.33 -10.01 -12.21
N GLU A 3 35.85 -8.78 -12.15
CA GLU A 3 35.02 -7.56 -12.15
C GLU A 3 34.09 -7.48 -13.37
N GLY A 4 34.62 -7.84 -14.57
CA GLY A 4 33.79 -7.83 -15.78
C GLY A 4 32.64 -8.84 -15.74
N LEU A 5 32.80 -9.97 -15.06
CA LEU A 5 31.72 -10.95 -14.88
C LEU A 5 30.68 -10.44 -13.88
N VAL A 6 31.09 -9.75 -12.84
CA VAL A 6 30.18 -9.12 -11.86
C VAL A 6 29.36 -8.01 -12.54
N GLN A 7 30.00 -7.18 -13.38
CA GLN A 7 29.29 -6.15 -14.15
C GLN A 7 28.27 -6.76 -15.13
N ALA A 8 28.67 -7.81 -15.88
CA ALA A 8 27.76 -8.49 -16.79
C ALA A 8 26.57 -9.11 -16.03
N ALA A 9 26.81 -9.76 -14.90
CA ALA A 9 25.76 -10.30 -14.03
C ALA A 9 24.81 -9.20 -13.50
N SER A 10 25.36 -8.04 -13.11
CA SER A 10 24.56 -6.90 -12.64
C SER A 10 23.67 -6.33 -13.74
N ILE A 11 24.15 -6.22 -14.98
CA ILE A 11 23.35 -5.77 -16.12
C ILE A 11 22.22 -6.76 -16.40
N ILE A 12 22.51 -8.07 -16.41
CA ILE A 12 21.50 -9.11 -16.62
C ILE A 12 20.45 -9.07 -15.52
N ALA A 13 20.86 -8.93 -14.25
CA ALA A 13 19.94 -8.82 -13.13
C ALA A 13 19.05 -7.58 -13.25
N ALA A 14 19.61 -6.42 -13.62
CA ALA A 14 18.84 -5.20 -13.83
C ALA A 14 17.78 -5.35 -14.94
N LEU A 15 18.15 -5.96 -16.07
CA LEU A 15 17.22 -6.26 -17.16
C LEU A 15 16.10 -7.22 -16.71
N LEU A 16 16.44 -8.24 -15.93
CA LEU A 16 15.45 -9.17 -15.37
C LEU A 16 14.51 -8.49 -14.39
N PHE A 17 14.96 -7.53 -13.59
CA PHE A 17 14.08 -6.75 -12.72
C PHE A 17 13.13 -5.85 -13.50
N ILE A 18 13.59 -5.22 -14.58
CA ILE A 18 12.72 -4.45 -15.48
C ILE A 18 11.67 -5.36 -16.12
N MET A 19 12.08 -6.53 -16.61
CA MET A 19 11.17 -7.54 -17.17
C MET A 19 10.20 -8.08 -16.13
N SER A 20 10.62 -8.20 -14.87
CA SER A 20 9.77 -8.59 -13.76
C SER A 20 8.65 -7.57 -13.54
N LEU A 21 8.97 -6.28 -13.44
CA LEU A 21 7.98 -5.23 -13.30
C LEU A 21 7.00 -5.18 -14.49
N ALA A 22 7.53 -5.30 -15.71
CA ALA A 22 6.70 -5.37 -16.91
C ALA A 22 5.78 -6.60 -16.92
N GLY A 23 6.29 -7.76 -16.50
CA GLY A 23 5.51 -8.99 -16.40
C GLY A 23 4.42 -8.93 -15.32
N LEU A 24 4.71 -8.31 -14.19
CA LEU A 24 3.75 -8.14 -13.09
C LEU A 24 2.62 -7.15 -13.40
N SER A 25 2.76 -6.34 -14.45
CA SER A 25 1.73 -5.37 -14.86
C SER A 25 0.47 -6.01 -15.46
N LYS A 26 0.54 -7.28 -15.88
CA LYS A 26 -0.58 -8.01 -16.48
C LYS A 26 -0.74 -9.38 -15.81
N HIS A 27 -1.98 -9.78 -15.58
CA HIS A 27 -2.28 -11.07 -14.95
C HIS A 27 -1.70 -12.26 -15.70
N GLU A 28 -1.80 -12.28 -17.02
CA GLU A 28 -1.31 -13.39 -17.88
C GLU A 28 0.20 -13.60 -17.78
N THR A 29 0.96 -12.53 -17.60
CA THR A 29 2.43 -12.52 -17.53
C THR A 29 2.98 -12.46 -16.11
N ALA A 30 2.13 -12.32 -15.10
CA ALA A 30 2.54 -12.11 -13.70
C ALA A 30 3.42 -13.25 -13.17
N LYS A 31 3.09 -14.50 -13.50
CA LYS A 31 3.88 -15.67 -13.10
C LYS A 31 5.29 -15.65 -13.70
N ALA A 32 5.42 -15.30 -14.97
CA ALA A 32 6.72 -15.13 -15.62
C ALA A 32 7.49 -13.96 -15.02
N GLY A 33 6.80 -12.84 -14.71
CA GLY A 33 7.37 -11.70 -14.02
C GLY A 33 7.96 -12.05 -12.65
N CYS A 34 7.27 -12.86 -11.86
CA CYS A 34 7.81 -13.38 -10.59
C CYS A 34 9.10 -14.19 -10.80
N TRP A 35 9.14 -15.06 -11.81
CA TRP A 35 10.34 -15.84 -12.11
C TRP A 35 11.50 -14.96 -12.56
N TYR A 36 11.27 -13.94 -13.39
CA TYR A 36 12.32 -12.98 -13.75
C TYR A 36 12.89 -12.28 -12.53
N GLY A 37 12.05 -11.88 -11.58
CA GLY A 37 12.51 -11.28 -10.32
C GLY A 37 13.34 -12.24 -9.46
N ILE A 38 12.90 -13.48 -9.31
CA ILE A 38 13.62 -14.51 -8.53
C ILE A 38 14.99 -14.80 -9.16
N VAL A 39 15.04 -15.00 -10.47
CA VAL A 39 16.29 -15.28 -11.18
C VAL A 39 17.22 -14.06 -11.13
N GLY A 40 16.71 -12.87 -11.36
CA GLY A 40 17.48 -11.62 -11.25
C GLY A 40 18.07 -11.42 -9.86
N MET A 41 17.29 -11.64 -8.81
CA MET A 41 17.77 -11.55 -7.43
C MET A 41 18.83 -12.61 -7.12
N THR A 42 18.65 -13.83 -7.59
CA THR A 42 19.63 -14.89 -7.39
C THR A 42 20.97 -14.54 -8.05
N ILE A 43 20.94 -14.04 -9.29
CA ILE A 43 22.15 -13.61 -10.00
C ILE A 43 22.82 -12.45 -9.24
N ALA A 44 22.04 -11.47 -8.79
CA ALA A 44 22.55 -10.32 -8.03
C ALA A 44 23.26 -10.75 -6.74
N LEU A 45 22.63 -11.63 -5.96
CA LEU A 45 23.19 -12.14 -4.70
C LEU A 45 24.49 -12.94 -4.94
N VAL A 46 24.48 -13.86 -5.90
CA VAL A 46 25.66 -14.66 -6.22
C VAL A 46 26.80 -13.76 -6.70
N ALA A 47 26.52 -12.81 -7.58
CA ALA A 47 27.54 -11.88 -8.07
C ALA A 47 28.13 -10.99 -6.95
N THR A 48 27.31 -10.56 -6.01
CA THR A 48 27.73 -9.72 -4.88
C THR A 48 28.52 -10.54 -3.85
N ILE A 49 28.04 -11.70 -3.45
CA ILE A 49 28.69 -12.54 -2.41
C ILE A 49 30.03 -13.07 -2.86
N PHE A 50 30.15 -13.50 -4.11
CA PHE A 50 31.37 -14.07 -4.69
C PHE A 50 32.16 -13.06 -5.53
N GLY A 51 31.79 -11.78 -5.48
CA GLY A 51 32.51 -10.70 -6.14
C GLY A 51 33.89 -10.43 -5.51
N PRO A 52 34.81 -9.81 -6.27
CA PRO A 52 36.19 -9.58 -5.79
C PRO A 52 36.29 -8.59 -4.63
N GLN A 53 35.27 -7.76 -4.43
CA GLN A 53 35.22 -6.75 -3.36
C GLN A 53 34.52 -7.23 -2.09
N SER A 54 34.04 -8.49 -2.07
CA SER A 54 33.30 -9.03 -0.94
C SER A 54 34.26 -9.52 0.14
N GLU A 55 34.23 -8.87 1.30
CA GLU A 55 34.90 -9.32 2.52
C GLU A 55 33.85 -9.88 3.50
N GLY A 56 34.22 -10.87 4.30
CA GLY A 56 33.34 -11.41 5.32
C GLY A 56 32.19 -12.28 4.78
N THR A 57 32.37 -12.98 3.67
CA THR A 57 31.37 -13.85 3.02
C THR A 57 30.65 -14.79 4.01
N LEU A 58 31.36 -15.34 5.00
CA LEU A 58 30.75 -16.20 6.01
C LEU A 58 29.69 -15.47 6.84
N TRP A 59 29.96 -14.25 7.27
CA TRP A 59 29.02 -13.44 8.04
C TRP A 59 27.81 -13.03 7.21
N ILE A 60 27.99 -12.74 5.93
CA ILE A 60 26.90 -12.44 5.00
C ILE A 60 25.98 -13.67 4.89
N ILE A 61 26.54 -14.87 4.70
CA ILE A 61 25.75 -16.10 4.58
C ILE A 61 24.99 -16.41 5.88
N ILE A 62 25.64 -16.24 7.04
CA ILE A 62 24.99 -16.45 8.35
C ILE A 62 23.80 -15.47 8.51
N ALA A 63 24.01 -14.17 8.23
CA ALA A 63 22.96 -13.15 8.33
C ALA A 63 21.81 -13.46 7.36
N MET A 64 22.10 -13.88 6.13
CA MET A 64 21.09 -14.27 5.14
C MET A 64 20.28 -15.50 5.58
N ILE A 65 20.93 -16.50 6.19
CA ILE A 65 20.22 -17.69 6.71
C ILE A 65 19.27 -17.28 7.82
N ILE A 66 19.73 -16.45 8.78
CA ILE A 66 18.90 -15.98 9.90
C ILE A 66 17.72 -15.18 9.37
N GLY A 67 17.96 -14.19 8.52
CA GLY A 67 16.91 -13.36 7.92
C GLY A 67 15.97 -14.18 7.04
N GLY A 68 16.50 -15.12 6.26
CA GLY A 68 15.72 -16.01 5.40
C GLY A 68 14.78 -16.92 6.19
N VAL A 69 15.26 -17.54 7.27
CA VAL A 69 14.41 -18.39 8.13
C VAL A 69 13.26 -17.58 8.74
N ILE A 70 13.55 -16.41 9.28
CA ILE A 70 12.51 -15.53 9.85
C ILE A 70 11.53 -15.09 8.75
N GLY A 71 12.04 -14.67 7.59
CA GLY A 71 11.23 -14.21 6.46
C GLY A 71 10.30 -15.29 5.91
N VAL A 72 10.82 -16.50 5.67
CA VAL A 72 10.02 -17.64 5.20
C VAL A 72 8.96 -18.04 6.22
N GLN A 73 9.32 -18.08 7.51
CA GLN A 73 8.35 -18.40 8.57
C GLN A 73 7.20 -17.39 8.61
N ARG A 74 7.50 -16.10 8.43
CA ARG A 74 6.47 -15.06 8.39
C ARG A 74 5.65 -15.12 7.10
N ALA A 75 6.28 -15.28 5.96
CA ALA A 75 5.61 -15.38 4.66
C ALA A 75 4.62 -16.55 4.58
N LEU A 76 4.93 -17.68 5.23
CA LEU A 76 4.04 -18.85 5.26
C LEU A 76 2.84 -18.70 6.22
N LYS A 77 2.93 -17.79 7.20
CA LYS A 77 1.90 -17.62 8.24
C LYS A 77 1.05 -16.37 8.06
N VAL A 78 1.47 -15.43 7.23
CA VAL A 78 0.76 -14.16 7.05
C VAL A 78 -0.57 -14.39 6.34
N GLU A 79 -1.62 -13.80 6.90
CA GLU A 79 -2.92 -13.73 6.24
C GLU A 79 -3.00 -12.52 5.30
N MET A 80 -3.92 -12.55 4.31
CA MET A 80 -4.09 -11.43 3.38
C MET A 80 -4.43 -10.11 4.06
N THR A 81 -5.13 -10.15 5.18
CA THR A 81 -5.44 -8.98 6.01
C THR A 81 -4.22 -8.36 6.68
N GLU A 82 -3.20 -9.16 6.96
CA GLU A 82 -1.94 -8.74 7.60
C GLU A 82 -0.86 -8.30 6.60
N MET A 83 -1.09 -8.50 5.28
CA MET A 83 -0.12 -8.12 4.25
C MET A 83 0.30 -6.65 4.30
N PRO A 84 -0.61 -5.67 4.48
CA PRO A 84 -0.21 -4.27 4.57
C PRO A 84 0.75 -3.98 5.71
N GLU A 85 0.54 -4.58 6.87
CA GLU A 85 1.42 -4.43 8.04
C GLU A 85 2.77 -5.10 7.80
N LEU A 86 2.79 -6.30 7.20
CA LEU A 86 4.03 -6.99 6.86
C LEU A 86 4.87 -6.17 5.87
N VAL A 87 4.25 -5.62 4.83
CA VAL A 87 4.93 -4.76 3.85
C VAL A 87 5.50 -3.52 4.54
N ALA A 88 4.72 -2.87 5.42
CA ALA A 88 5.20 -1.69 6.15
C ALA A 88 6.43 -2.02 7.02
N ILE A 89 6.41 -3.12 7.77
CA ILE A 89 7.57 -3.48 8.62
C ILE A 89 8.79 -3.86 7.78
N LEU A 90 8.63 -4.47 6.61
CA LEU A 90 9.73 -4.75 5.71
C LEU A 90 10.41 -3.46 5.22
N HIS A 91 9.65 -2.42 4.92
CA HIS A 91 10.23 -1.12 4.57
C HIS A 91 11.03 -0.50 5.71
N SER A 92 10.67 -0.75 6.96
CA SER A 92 11.47 -0.28 8.10
C SER A 92 12.86 -0.91 8.13
N PHE A 93 12.97 -2.20 7.82
CA PHE A 93 14.28 -2.87 7.74
C PHE A 93 15.15 -2.33 6.60
N VAL A 94 14.57 -1.97 5.47
CA VAL A 94 15.30 -1.31 4.38
C VAL A 94 15.82 0.05 4.83
N GLY A 95 14.99 0.85 5.50
CA GLY A 95 15.42 2.14 6.06
C GLY A 95 16.53 1.99 7.08
N LEU A 96 16.41 1.02 7.99
CA LEU A 96 17.45 0.72 8.98
C LEU A 96 18.77 0.28 8.32
N ALA A 97 18.70 -0.58 7.30
CA ALA A 97 19.87 -1.01 6.55
C ALA A 97 20.60 0.16 5.90
N ALA A 98 19.87 1.11 5.31
CA ALA A 98 20.47 2.31 4.72
C ALA A 98 21.15 3.20 5.77
N VAL A 99 20.57 3.34 6.97
CA VAL A 99 21.22 4.06 8.09
C VAL A 99 22.51 3.37 8.52
N LEU A 100 22.50 2.06 8.71
CA LEU A 100 23.67 1.30 9.12
C LEU A 100 24.79 1.33 8.06
N VAL A 101 24.42 1.21 6.77
CA VAL A 101 25.36 1.37 5.65
C VAL A 101 25.97 2.76 5.67
N GLY A 102 25.18 3.80 5.90
CA GLY A 102 25.65 5.17 5.97
C GLY A 102 26.68 5.39 7.11
N PHE A 103 26.38 4.91 8.30
CA PHE A 103 27.33 5.00 9.43
C PHE A 103 28.58 4.15 9.21
N ASN A 104 28.44 2.98 8.58
CA ASN A 104 29.61 2.17 8.22
C ASN A 104 30.47 2.86 7.16
N SER A 105 29.87 3.49 6.18
CA SER A 105 30.58 4.21 5.10
C SER A 105 31.25 5.51 5.59
N TYR A 106 30.77 6.13 6.65
CA TYR A 106 31.34 7.36 7.23
C TYR A 106 32.80 7.22 7.60
N GLY A 107 33.25 6.08 8.10
CA GLY A 107 34.63 5.88 8.56
C GLY A 107 35.56 5.18 7.56
N LEU A 108 35.07 4.79 6.40
CA LEU A 108 35.77 3.89 5.47
C LEU A 108 36.28 4.57 4.19
N THR A 109 36.21 5.88 4.07
CA THR A 109 36.64 6.59 2.85
C THR A 109 38.13 6.63 2.74
N HIS A 110 38.69 5.99 1.72
CA HIS A 110 40.06 6.11 1.27
C HIS A 110 40.22 7.06 0.07
N GLU A 111 39.20 7.87 -0.19
CA GLU A 111 39.19 8.81 -1.31
C GLU A 111 40.16 9.97 -1.04
N THR A 112 41.05 10.23 -1.96
CA THR A 112 42.06 11.29 -1.84
C THR A 112 41.66 12.57 -2.58
N ASP A 113 40.71 12.48 -3.53
CA ASP A 113 40.22 13.65 -4.25
C ASP A 113 39.19 14.39 -3.37
N PRO A 114 39.42 15.68 -3.05
CA PRO A 114 38.51 16.46 -2.23
C PRO A 114 37.08 16.57 -2.79
N VAL A 115 36.92 16.55 -4.11
CA VAL A 115 35.63 16.65 -4.77
C VAL A 115 34.83 15.33 -4.59
N LEU A 116 35.49 14.21 -4.84
CA LEU A 116 34.87 12.87 -4.66
C LEU A 116 34.59 12.60 -3.20
N MET A 117 35.42 13.03 -2.28
CA MET A 117 35.16 12.94 -0.84
C MET A 117 33.91 13.74 -0.43
N ASN A 118 33.78 14.97 -0.93
CA ASN A 118 32.57 15.77 -0.65
C ASN A 118 31.29 15.12 -1.21
N ILE A 119 31.37 14.56 -2.41
CA ILE A 119 30.24 13.82 -3.00
C ILE A 119 29.87 12.65 -2.10
N HIS A 120 30.85 11.84 -1.71
CA HIS A 120 30.61 10.69 -0.82
C HIS A 120 30.00 11.11 0.53
N ASN A 121 30.47 12.19 1.12
CA ASN A 121 29.90 12.71 2.38
C ASN A 121 28.46 13.18 2.22
N VAL A 122 28.12 13.79 1.10
CA VAL A 122 26.72 14.13 0.77
C VAL A 122 25.87 12.86 0.66
N GLU A 123 26.35 11.84 -0.04
CA GLU A 123 25.68 10.55 -0.20
C GLU A 123 25.44 9.87 1.15
N VAL A 124 26.42 9.85 2.03
CA VAL A 124 26.32 9.30 3.40
C VAL A 124 25.27 10.07 4.20
N PHE A 125 25.31 11.39 4.19
CA PHE A 125 24.38 12.22 4.94
C PHE A 125 22.94 12.04 4.44
N LEU A 126 22.70 12.11 3.13
CA LEU A 126 21.39 11.93 2.54
C LEU A 126 20.88 10.48 2.70
N GLY A 127 21.76 9.50 2.57
CA GLY A 127 21.42 8.10 2.74
C GLY A 127 20.94 7.79 4.17
N ILE A 128 21.62 8.32 5.17
CA ILE A 128 21.22 8.20 6.58
C ILE A 128 19.89 8.93 6.81
N PHE A 129 19.72 10.14 6.26
CA PHE A 129 18.48 10.91 6.40
C PHE A 129 17.28 10.16 5.83
N ILE A 130 17.34 9.74 4.57
CA ILE A 130 16.27 9.01 3.90
C ILE A 130 15.98 7.68 4.62
N GLY A 131 17.04 6.96 5.00
CA GLY A 131 16.93 5.70 5.73
C GLY A 131 16.24 5.87 7.09
N ALA A 132 16.60 6.89 7.85
CA ALA A 132 16.02 7.17 9.17
C ALA A 132 14.55 7.58 9.08
N VAL A 133 14.18 8.42 8.12
CA VAL A 133 12.77 8.80 7.86
C VAL A 133 11.96 7.57 7.46
N THR A 134 12.49 6.74 6.58
CA THR A 134 11.84 5.50 6.13
C THR A 134 11.65 4.52 7.30
N PHE A 135 12.67 4.36 8.14
CA PHE A 135 12.64 3.45 9.27
C PHE A 135 11.50 3.79 10.25
N THR A 136 11.50 5.00 10.80
CA THR A 136 10.48 5.39 11.79
C THR A 136 9.10 5.56 11.18
N GLY A 137 9.01 6.12 9.99
CA GLY A 137 7.75 6.25 9.26
C GLY A 137 7.08 4.90 9.03
N SER A 138 7.86 3.90 8.66
CA SER A 138 7.38 2.53 8.42
C SER A 138 6.95 1.82 9.71
N ILE A 139 7.63 2.06 10.82
CA ILE A 139 7.21 1.55 12.15
C ILE A 139 5.86 2.14 12.56
N VAL A 140 5.66 3.44 12.36
CA VAL A 140 4.36 4.08 12.65
C VAL A 140 3.26 3.55 11.75
N ALA A 141 3.53 3.37 10.47
CA ALA A 141 2.58 2.78 9.53
C ALA A 141 2.19 1.36 9.94
N PHE A 142 3.17 0.52 10.27
CA PHE A 142 2.94 -0.81 10.83
C PHE A 142 2.06 -0.75 12.09
N GLY A 143 2.37 0.14 13.03
CA GLY A 143 1.61 0.30 14.26
C GLY A 143 0.16 0.72 14.03
N LYS A 144 -0.09 1.62 13.07
CA LYS A 144 -1.45 2.04 12.69
C LYS A 144 -2.22 0.93 11.97
N LEU A 145 -1.60 0.23 11.03
CA LEU A 145 -2.21 -0.85 10.28
C LEU A 145 -2.56 -2.06 11.16
N SER A 146 -1.67 -2.40 12.10
CA SER A 146 -1.89 -3.49 13.06
C SER A 146 -2.77 -3.12 14.25
N GLY A 147 -3.28 -1.88 14.30
CA GLY A 147 -4.13 -1.41 15.40
C GLY A 147 -3.40 -1.15 16.73
N LYS A 148 -2.08 -1.27 16.77
CA LYS A 148 -1.26 -1.00 17.98
C LYS A 148 -1.13 0.50 18.26
N ILE A 149 -1.22 1.32 17.23
CA ILE A 149 -1.25 2.78 17.31
C ILE A 149 -2.62 3.26 16.80
N ASN A 150 -3.18 4.28 17.43
CA ASN A 150 -4.44 4.85 16.99
C ASN A 150 -4.32 5.36 15.54
N SER A 151 -5.28 4.97 14.69
CA SER A 151 -5.31 5.34 13.26
C SER A 151 -5.70 6.80 13.02
N LYS A 152 -6.14 7.55 14.05
CA LYS A 152 -6.39 8.98 13.92
C LYS A 152 -5.11 9.75 13.60
N ALA A 153 -5.23 10.80 12.81
CA ALA A 153 -4.12 11.70 12.53
C ALA A 153 -3.66 12.41 13.80
N LEU A 154 -2.35 12.42 14.05
CA LEU A 154 -1.75 13.21 15.13
C LEU A 154 -1.65 14.68 14.70
N MET A 155 -2.45 15.54 15.32
CA MET A 155 -2.52 16.96 14.98
C MET A 155 -1.69 17.78 15.98
N LEU A 156 -0.42 17.99 15.66
CA LEU A 156 0.42 18.90 16.42
C LEU A 156 0.22 20.36 15.97
N PRO A 157 0.20 21.34 16.89
CA PRO A 157 0.15 22.74 16.50
C PRO A 157 1.38 23.10 15.66
N HIS A 158 1.16 23.86 14.58
CA HIS A 158 2.21 24.30 13.66
C HIS A 158 3.02 23.17 12.99
N ARG A 159 2.42 21.98 12.79
CA ARG A 159 3.07 20.80 12.24
C ARG A 159 3.88 21.06 10.96
N HIS A 160 3.36 21.86 10.03
CA HIS A 160 4.06 22.19 8.78
C HIS A 160 5.31 23.05 9.02
N LYS A 161 5.26 23.95 10.00
CA LYS A 161 6.44 24.74 10.40
C LYS A 161 7.49 23.86 11.07
N LEU A 162 7.07 22.89 11.88
CA LEU A 162 7.97 21.92 12.50
C LEU A 162 8.63 21.04 11.46
N ASN A 163 7.90 20.54 10.48
CA ASN A 163 8.44 19.74 9.38
C ASN A 163 9.44 20.55 8.54
N LEU A 164 9.12 21.80 8.21
CA LEU A 164 10.02 22.70 7.50
C LEU A 164 11.27 23.00 8.32
N ALA A 165 11.11 23.26 9.61
CA ALA A 165 12.25 23.50 10.51
C ALA A 165 13.19 22.30 10.58
N ALA A 166 12.64 21.06 10.65
CA ALA A 166 13.44 19.85 10.63
C ALA A 166 14.26 19.71 9.34
N LEU A 167 13.68 20.01 8.18
CA LEU A 167 14.37 19.99 6.89
C LEU A 167 15.45 21.07 6.80
N VAL A 168 15.14 22.30 7.22
CA VAL A 168 16.09 23.42 7.20
C VAL A 168 17.27 23.17 8.15
N VAL A 169 17.00 22.71 9.37
CA VAL A 169 18.07 22.37 10.33
C VAL A 169 18.92 21.22 9.81
N SER A 170 18.34 20.21 9.19
CA SER A 170 19.09 19.12 8.55
C SER A 170 19.98 19.61 7.41
N ALA A 171 19.53 20.56 6.60
CA ALA A 171 20.33 21.18 5.57
C ALA A 171 21.53 21.97 6.15
N PHE A 172 21.34 22.72 7.24
CA PHE A 172 22.43 23.40 7.95
C PHE A 172 23.43 22.40 8.55
N LEU A 173 22.94 21.29 9.12
CA LEU A 173 23.79 20.23 9.64
C LEU A 173 24.60 19.54 8.54
N MET A 174 24.04 19.40 7.33
CA MET A 174 24.79 18.91 6.16
C MET A 174 25.95 19.84 5.81
N VAL A 175 25.70 21.13 5.75
CA VAL A 175 26.78 22.13 5.50
C VAL A 175 27.83 22.10 6.59
N ALA A 176 27.44 22.01 7.87
CA ALA A 176 28.35 21.88 8.98
C ALA A 176 29.20 20.60 8.89
N PHE A 177 28.61 19.49 8.50
CA PHE A 177 29.32 18.22 8.28
C PHE A 177 30.33 18.30 7.12
N LEU A 178 29.93 18.88 6.00
CA LEU A 178 30.84 19.05 4.84
C LEU A 178 32.02 19.96 5.14
N ASN A 179 31.86 20.96 6.02
CA ASN A 179 32.97 21.85 6.45
C ASN A 179 33.92 21.17 7.43
N ASN A 180 33.47 20.18 8.19
CA ASN A 180 34.30 19.41 9.12
C ASN A 180 33.84 17.95 9.15
N PRO A 181 34.25 17.13 8.17
CA PRO A 181 33.82 15.75 8.05
C PRO A 181 34.24 14.83 9.19
N ASP A 182 35.28 15.18 9.93
CA ASP A 182 35.79 14.41 11.07
C ASP A 182 34.87 14.50 12.30
N ASN A 183 33.99 15.49 12.33
CA ASN A 183 33.03 15.66 13.40
C ASN A 183 31.73 14.91 13.08
N ILE A 184 31.50 13.81 13.80
CA ILE A 184 30.30 12.99 13.65
C ILE A 184 29.04 13.63 14.27
N PHE A 185 29.18 14.64 15.11
CA PHE A 185 28.05 15.23 15.85
C PHE A 185 26.91 15.75 14.94
N PRO A 186 27.19 16.48 13.82
CA PRO A 186 26.13 16.89 12.90
C PRO A 186 25.35 15.70 12.30
N VAL A 187 26.02 14.60 12.02
CA VAL A 187 25.40 13.38 11.48
C VAL A 187 24.51 12.71 12.52
N LEU A 188 24.96 12.62 13.77
CA LEU A 188 24.19 12.05 14.87
C LEU A 188 22.94 12.91 15.19
N LEU A 189 23.09 14.23 15.23
CA LEU A 189 21.99 15.15 15.47
C LEU A 189 20.96 15.09 14.33
N MET A 190 21.43 15.09 13.09
CA MET A 190 20.57 14.92 11.92
C MET A 190 19.83 13.59 11.98
N THR A 191 20.48 12.51 12.36
CA THR A 191 19.84 11.19 12.47
C THR A 191 18.70 11.22 13.50
N ALA A 192 18.90 11.85 14.65
CA ALA A 192 17.86 12.03 15.66
C ALA A 192 16.68 12.86 15.12
N ILE A 193 16.97 13.96 14.41
CA ILE A 193 15.95 14.80 13.77
C ILE A 193 15.20 14.01 12.69
N ALA A 194 15.89 13.26 11.86
CA ALA A 194 15.29 12.45 10.80
C ALA A 194 14.38 11.34 11.34
N LEU A 195 14.80 10.69 12.43
CA LEU A 195 13.95 9.70 13.13
C LEU A 195 12.67 10.34 13.68
N ALA A 196 12.76 11.49 14.33
CA ALA A 196 11.61 12.22 14.83
C ALA A 196 10.70 12.73 13.70
N PHE A 197 11.31 13.22 12.62
CA PHE A 197 10.60 13.71 11.44
C PHE A 197 9.82 12.58 10.74
N GLY A 198 10.43 11.43 10.51
CA GLY A 198 9.76 10.28 9.89
C GLY A 198 8.61 9.76 10.74
N TRP A 199 8.78 9.71 12.06
CA TRP A 199 7.71 9.34 12.99
C TRP A 199 6.54 10.31 12.91
N HIS A 200 6.81 11.60 13.00
CA HIS A 200 5.77 12.65 12.96
C HIS A 200 5.05 12.70 11.61
N LEU A 201 5.79 12.56 10.50
CA LEU A 201 5.26 12.63 9.14
C LEU A 201 4.13 11.60 8.94
N VAL A 202 4.37 10.34 9.31
CA VAL A 202 3.38 9.27 9.15
C VAL A 202 2.34 9.29 10.27
N ALA A 203 2.70 9.69 11.49
CA ALA A 203 1.75 9.83 12.59
C ALA A 203 0.66 10.87 12.31
N SER A 204 0.99 11.93 11.57
CA SER A 204 0.05 12.99 11.20
C SER A 204 -0.90 12.63 10.05
N ILE A 205 -0.73 11.47 9.41
CA ILE A 205 -1.62 10.98 8.35
C ILE A 205 -2.68 10.06 8.95
N GLY A 206 -3.94 10.28 8.57
CA GLY A 206 -5.06 9.47 9.03
C GLY A 206 -5.08 8.07 8.42
N GLY A 207 -5.79 7.16 9.08
CA GLY A 207 -5.89 5.77 8.64
C GLY A 207 -6.50 5.59 7.26
N ALA A 208 -7.44 6.44 6.87
CA ALA A 208 -8.06 6.37 5.53
C ALA A 208 -7.04 6.53 4.39
N ASP A 209 -5.95 7.28 4.62
CA ASP A 209 -4.90 7.53 3.65
C ASP A 209 -3.75 6.50 3.72
N MET A 210 -3.84 5.48 4.60
CA MET A 210 -2.80 4.47 4.78
C MET A 210 -2.41 3.70 3.50
N PRO A 211 -3.32 3.35 2.58
CA PRO A 211 -2.93 2.73 1.32
C PRO A 211 -1.92 3.57 0.52
N VAL A 212 -2.11 4.89 0.48
CA VAL A 212 -1.17 5.81 -0.16
C VAL A 212 0.15 5.87 0.61
N VAL A 213 0.09 5.87 1.95
CA VAL A 213 1.29 5.87 2.81
C VAL A 213 2.15 4.64 2.59
N VAL A 214 1.55 3.45 2.49
CA VAL A 214 2.29 2.21 2.20
C VAL A 214 3.02 2.31 0.86
N SER A 215 2.35 2.84 -0.17
CA SER A 215 2.96 3.08 -1.47
C SER A 215 4.07 4.13 -1.43
N MET A 216 3.89 5.21 -0.65
CA MET A 216 4.93 6.22 -0.41
C MET A 216 6.16 5.64 0.30
N LEU A 217 5.94 4.80 1.32
CA LEU A 217 7.04 4.13 2.03
C LEU A 217 7.80 3.19 1.11
N ASN A 218 7.13 2.54 0.16
CA ASN A 218 7.78 1.79 -0.91
C ASN A 218 8.71 2.68 -1.74
N SER A 219 8.24 3.88 -2.10
CA SER A 219 9.09 4.88 -2.79
C SER A 219 10.29 5.30 -1.93
N TYR A 220 10.08 5.61 -0.66
CA TYR A 220 11.16 6.01 0.24
C TYR A 220 12.19 4.89 0.45
N SER A 221 11.75 3.64 0.58
CA SER A 221 12.67 2.50 0.66
C SER A 221 13.46 2.31 -0.63
N GLY A 222 12.86 2.54 -1.80
CA GLY A 222 13.56 2.56 -3.08
C GLY A 222 14.63 3.64 -3.14
N TRP A 223 14.33 4.87 -2.73
CA TRP A 223 15.33 5.95 -2.65
C TRP A 223 16.41 5.68 -1.61
N ALA A 224 16.07 5.06 -0.48
CA ALA A 224 17.04 4.62 0.52
C ALA A 224 18.02 3.57 -0.05
N ALA A 225 17.50 2.61 -0.81
CA ALA A 225 18.32 1.61 -1.50
C ALA A 225 19.22 2.24 -2.57
N ALA A 226 18.71 3.20 -3.35
CA ALA A 226 19.52 3.93 -4.32
C ALA A 226 20.64 4.72 -3.64
N ALA A 227 20.35 5.41 -2.54
CA ALA A 227 21.36 6.12 -1.74
C ALA A 227 22.43 5.17 -1.18
N ALA A 228 22.04 4.01 -0.68
CA ALA A 228 22.97 2.97 -0.27
C ALA A 228 23.82 2.47 -1.46
N GLY A 229 23.24 2.37 -2.64
CA GLY A 229 23.95 2.04 -3.87
C GLY A 229 25.02 3.06 -4.24
N PHE A 230 24.76 4.35 -4.11
CA PHE A 230 25.75 5.40 -4.29
C PHE A 230 26.88 5.28 -3.28
N MET A 231 26.56 5.15 -1.99
CA MET A 231 27.57 5.00 -0.93
C MET A 231 28.48 3.77 -1.13
N LEU A 232 27.93 2.70 -1.68
CA LEU A 232 28.64 1.43 -1.92
C LEU A 232 29.23 1.32 -3.34
N SER A 233 29.06 2.32 -4.19
CA SER A 233 29.42 2.27 -5.62
C SER A 233 28.84 1.02 -6.32
N ASN A 234 27.60 0.70 -6.01
CA ASN A 234 26.87 -0.47 -6.54
C ASN A 234 25.80 -0.04 -7.54
N ASP A 235 26.12 -0.13 -8.83
CA ASP A 235 25.24 0.31 -9.91
C ASP A 235 23.91 -0.44 -9.93
N LEU A 236 23.91 -1.75 -9.62
CA LEU A 236 22.69 -2.54 -9.60
C LEU A 236 21.73 -2.04 -8.50
N LEU A 237 22.25 -1.71 -7.34
CA LEU A 237 21.46 -1.21 -6.23
C LEU A 237 20.92 0.21 -6.52
N ILE A 238 21.69 1.04 -7.24
CA ILE A 238 21.24 2.36 -7.72
C ILE A 238 20.06 2.19 -8.68
N VAL A 239 20.22 1.34 -9.70
CA VAL A 239 19.17 1.12 -10.72
C VAL A 239 17.91 0.53 -10.10
N THR A 240 18.03 -0.51 -9.28
CA THR A 240 16.87 -1.15 -8.64
C THR A 240 16.18 -0.21 -7.65
N GLY A 241 16.96 0.54 -6.86
CA GLY A 241 16.41 1.54 -5.95
C GLY A 241 15.67 2.66 -6.69
N ALA A 242 16.21 3.16 -7.79
CA ALA A 242 15.58 4.16 -8.63
C ALA A 242 14.28 3.64 -9.26
N LEU A 243 14.26 2.41 -9.76
CA LEU A 243 13.06 1.78 -10.31
C LEU A 243 11.95 1.65 -9.26
N VAL A 244 12.27 1.12 -8.09
CA VAL A 244 11.31 0.95 -6.99
C VAL A 244 10.85 2.30 -6.47
N GLY A 245 11.77 3.25 -6.27
CA GLY A 245 11.46 4.60 -5.81
C GLY A 245 10.51 5.33 -6.75
N SER A 246 10.80 5.28 -8.05
CA SER A 246 9.97 5.92 -9.07
C SER A 246 8.59 5.25 -9.21
N SER A 247 8.55 3.92 -9.23
CA SER A 247 7.28 3.17 -9.35
C SER A 247 6.38 3.43 -8.14
N GLY A 248 6.93 3.45 -6.93
CA GLY A 248 6.19 3.78 -5.70
C GLY A 248 5.66 5.22 -5.71
N ALA A 249 6.45 6.19 -6.20
CA ALA A 249 6.01 7.59 -6.32
C ALA A 249 4.87 7.75 -7.34
N ILE A 250 4.99 7.12 -8.51
CA ILE A 250 3.94 7.15 -9.55
C ILE A 250 2.66 6.51 -9.03
N LEU A 251 2.76 5.34 -8.38
CA LEU A 251 1.61 4.66 -7.80
C LEU A 251 0.94 5.50 -6.72
N SER A 252 1.70 6.13 -5.83
CA SER A 252 1.18 7.05 -4.81
C SER A 252 0.46 8.25 -5.43
N TYR A 253 1.01 8.81 -6.50
CA TYR A 253 0.36 9.90 -7.25
C TYR A 253 -0.99 9.47 -7.85
N ILE A 254 -1.03 8.30 -8.51
CA ILE A 254 -2.26 7.75 -9.09
C ILE A 254 -3.31 7.51 -8.00
N MET A 255 -2.91 6.95 -6.86
CA MET A 255 -3.80 6.71 -5.73
C MET A 255 -4.31 8.01 -5.11
N CYS A 256 -3.46 9.02 -4.93
CA CYS A 256 -3.89 10.35 -4.48
C CYS A 256 -4.94 10.96 -5.42
N LYS A 257 -4.72 10.83 -6.74
CA LYS A 257 -5.69 11.30 -7.74
C LYS A 257 -7.01 10.55 -7.63
N ALA A 258 -6.96 9.22 -7.45
CA ALA A 258 -8.17 8.39 -7.26
C ALA A 258 -8.93 8.72 -5.96
N MET A 259 -8.28 9.31 -4.97
CA MET A 259 -8.89 9.77 -3.72
C MET A 259 -9.25 11.26 -3.73
N ASN A 260 -9.06 11.97 -4.84
CA ASN A 260 -9.14 13.43 -4.93
C ASN A 260 -8.30 14.15 -3.86
N ARG A 261 -7.12 13.62 -3.58
CA ARG A 261 -6.16 14.18 -2.63
C ARG A 261 -4.97 14.78 -3.37
N SER A 262 -4.47 15.92 -2.87
CA SER A 262 -3.21 16.45 -3.37
C SER A 262 -2.05 15.56 -2.93
N PHE A 263 -1.24 15.10 -3.89
CA PHE A 263 -0.03 14.31 -3.60
C PHE A 263 0.92 15.02 -2.64
N ILE A 264 1.11 16.33 -2.84
CA ILE A 264 1.95 17.15 -1.95
C ILE A 264 1.37 17.21 -0.54
N SER A 265 0.04 17.30 -0.40
CA SER A 265 -0.59 17.34 0.92
C SER A 265 -0.38 16.05 1.70
N VAL A 266 -0.43 14.91 1.04
CA VAL A 266 -0.20 13.61 1.68
C VAL A 266 1.27 13.47 2.10
N ILE A 267 2.21 13.85 1.21
CA ILE A 267 3.66 13.83 1.52
C ILE A 267 3.99 14.75 2.70
N ALA A 268 3.38 15.93 2.77
CA ALA A 268 3.63 16.91 3.83
C ALA A 268 2.98 16.57 5.18
N GLY A 269 2.39 15.37 5.32
CA GLY A 269 1.77 14.92 6.56
C GLY A 269 0.27 15.21 6.65
N GLY A 270 -0.40 15.28 5.50
CA GLY A 270 -1.84 15.51 5.38
C GLY A 270 -2.25 16.95 5.69
N PHE A 271 -2.87 17.62 4.74
CA PHE A 271 -3.72 18.79 5.03
C PHE A 271 -5.10 18.25 5.42
N GLY A 272 -5.22 17.75 6.66
CA GLY A 272 -6.54 17.48 7.20
C GLY A 272 -7.31 18.81 7.23
N ASN A 273 -8.28 18.96 6.36
CA ASN A 273 -9.38 19.84 6.71
C ASN A 273 -10.02 19.16 7.93
N ASP A 274 -9.91 19.82 9.09
CA ASP A 274 -10.75 19.55 10.25
C ASP A 274 -12.19 19.98 9.89
N VAL A 275 -12.79 19.28 8.93
CA VAL A 275 -14.23 19.32 8.78
C VAL A 275 -14.74 18.51 9.96
N GLN A 276 -15.14 19.20 10.99
CA GLN A 276 -15.96 18.60 12.03
C GLN A 276 -17.18 18.05 11.31
N VAL A 277 -17.25 16.72 11.24
CA VAL A 277 -18.45 16.04 10.80
C VAL A 277 -19.54 16.49 11.78
N SER A 278 -20.44 17.33 11.33
CA SER A 278 -21.64 17.65 12.10
C SER A 278 -22.43 16.35 12.20
N SER A 279 -22.52 15.82 13.40
CA SER A 279 -23.24 14.58 13.74
C SER A 279 -24.78 14.73 13.69
N ASP A 280 -25.30 15.81 13.12
CA ASP A 280 -26.71 16.19 13.20
C ASP A 280 -27.46 16.08 11.85
N GLU A 281 -27.03 15.20 10.93
CA GLU A 281 -27.90 14.87 9.80
C GLU A 281 -28.93 13.85 10.23
N GLU A 282 -30.21 14.14 9.95
CA GLU A 282 -31.32 13.25 10.13
C GLU A 282 -31.01 11.89 9.54
N GLN A 283 -30.90 10.88 10.40
CA GLN A 283 -30.74 9.49 9.97
C GLN A 283 -32.04 9.09 9.29
N GLY A 284 -32.00 8.85 7.98
CA GLY A 284 -33.10 8.25 7.25
C GLY A 284 -33.40 6.84 7.78
N GLU A 285 -34.56 6.31 7.43
CA GLU A 285 -34.90 4.91 7.71
C GLU A 285 -34.16 4.00 6.73
N HIS A 286 -33.46 3.00 7.25
CA HIS A 286 -32.88 1.93 6.44
C HIS A 286 -33.88 0.76 6.34
N ARG A 287 -33.74 -0.03 5.29
CA ARG A 287 -34.51 -1.27 5.09
C ARG A 287 -33.62 -2.46 5.30
N GLU A 288 -34.10 -3.45 6.02
CA GLU A 288 -33.41 -4.72 6.24
C GLU A 288 -33.93 -5.80 5.29
N THR A 289 -33.06 -6.73 4.97
CA THR A 289 -33.40 -7.92 4.16
C THR A 289 -32.83 -9.18 4.81
N THR A 290 -33.25 -10.32 4.30
CA THR A 290 -32.80 -11.66 4.73
C THR A 290 -31.96 -12.32 3.63
N ALA A 291 -31.18 -13.33 4.01
CA ALA A 291 -30.40 -14.10 3.04
C ALA A 291 -31.28 -14.81 2.02
N GLU A 292 -32.48 -15.26 2.41
CA GLU A 292 -33.45 -15.91 1.55
C GLU A 292 -34.00 -14.94 0.51
N GLU A 293 -34.34 -13.72 0.91
CA GLU A 293 -34.83 -12.68 -0.01
C GLU A 293 -33.75 -12.27 -1.02
N VAL A 294 -32.52 -12.15 -0.57
CA VAL A 294 -31.34 -11.86 -1.44
C VAL A 294 -31.15 -13.01 -2.44
N ALA A 295 -31.23 -14.26 -1.98
CA ALA A 295 -31.15 -15.43 -2.87
C ALA A 295 -32.22 -15.41 -3.97
N GLU A 296 -33.46 -15.05 -3.63
CA GLU A 296 -34.55 -14.91 -4.62
C GLU A 296 -34.27 -13.76 -5.62
N LEU A 297 -33.79 -12.63 -5.15
CA LEU A 297 -33.37 -11.53 -6.04
C LEU A 297 -32.29 -11.99 -7.02
N LEU A 298 -31.28 -12.74 -6.54
CA LEU A 298 -30.17 -13.24 -7.35
C LEU A 298 -30.64 -14.30 -8.36
N LYS A 299 -31.61 -15.19 -7.99
CA LYS A 299 -32.18 -16.18 -8.91
C LYS A 299 -32.89 -15.55 -10.10
N ASN A 300 -33.50 -14.39 -9.89
CA ASN A 300 -34.29 -13.67 -10.90
C ASN A 300 -33.47 -12.60 -11.65
N ALA A 301 -32.21 -12.36 -11.27
CA ALA A 301 -31.33 -11.38 -11.89
C ALA A 301 -30.70 -11.89 -13.18
N SER A 302 -30.47 -11.00 -14.13
CA SER A 302 -29.70 -11.27 -15.35
C SER A 302 -28.28 -10.74 -15.22
N SER A 303 -28.08 -9.66 -14.46
CA SER A 303 -26.79 -9.00 -14.25
C SER A 303 -26.58 -8.69 -12.77
N VAL A 304 -25.44 -9.11 -12.26
CA VAL A 304 -25.00 -8.90 -10.87
C VAL A 304 -23.61 -8.31 -10.86
N ILE A 305 -23.40 -7.27 -10.07
CA ILE A 305 -22.08 -6.73 -9.80
C ILE A 305 -21.79 -6.84 -8.30
N ILE A 306 -20.60 -7.34 -7.97
CA ILE A 306 -20.12 -7.43 -6.60
C ILE A 306 -19.03 -6.38 -6.39
N THR A 307 -19.20 -5.53 -5.38
CA THR A 307 -18.23 -4.49 -5.02
C THR A 307 -17.58 -4.85 -3.68
N PRO A 308 -16.40 -5.49 -3.71
CA PRO A 308 -15.73 -5.91 -2.50
C PRO A 308 -14.98 -4.75 -1.84
N GLY A 309 -14.86 -4.83 -0.53
CA GLY A 309 -14.03 -3.93 0.27
C GLY A 309 -13.26 -4.68 1.35
N TYR A 310 -12.54 -3.95 2.17
CA TYR A 310 -11.67 -4.52 3.21
C TYR A 310 -12.43 -5.42 4.21
N GLY A 311 -13.69 -5.09 4.50
CA GLY A 311 -14.52 -5.90 5.37
C GLY A 311 -14.75 -7.33 4.86
N MET A 312 -14.74 -7.56 3.55
CA MET A 312 -14.79 -8.90 2.97
C MET A 312 -13.52 -9.71 3.33
N ALA A 313 -12.36 -9.08 3.28
CA ALA A 313 -11.10 -9.70 3.67
C ALA A 313 -11.07 -10.04 5.17
N VAL A 314 -11.50 -9.12 6.02
CA VAL A 314 -11.58 -9.33 7.48
C VAL A 314 -12.48 -10.50 7.85
N ALA A 315 -13.61 -10.63 7.18
CA ALA A 315 -14.54 -11.74 7.40
C ALA A 315 -14.11 -13.04 6.69
N GLN A 316 -13.03 -13.01 5.89
CA GLN A 316 -12.63 -14.12 5.02
C GLN A 316 -13.77 -14.63 4.12
N ALA A 317 -14.58 -13.69 3.63
CA ALA A 317 -15.77 -13.99 2.82
C ALA A 317 -15.46 -14.20 1.33
N GLN A 318 -14.21 -13.99 0.89
CA GLN A 318 -13.81 -14.14 -0.51
C GLN A 318 -14.07 -15.56 -1.06
N TYR A 319 -13.92 -16.58 -0.25
CA TYR A 319 -14.15 -17.96 -0.67
C TYR A 319 -15.63 -18.26 -0.94
N PRO A 320 -16.57 -18.01 -0.01
CA PRO A 320 -18.00 -18.19 -0.31
C PRO A 320 -18.50 -17.21 -1.36
N VAL A 321 -17.94 -16.01 -1.50
CA VAL A 321 -18.26 -15.08 -2.60
C VAL A 321 -17.86 -15.67 -3.96
N ALA A 322 -16.69 -16.30 -4.04
CA ALA A 322 -16.26 -17.01 -5.25
C ALA A 322 -17.22 -18.17 -5.59
N GLU A 323 -17.69 -18.89 -4.59
CA GLU A 323 -18.68 -19.97 -4.76
C GLU A 323 -20.03 -19.47 -5.28
N ILE A 324 -20.57 -18.39 -4.71
CA ILE A 324 -21.79 -17.72 -5.21
C ILE A 324 -21.59 -17.29 -6.66
N THR A 325 -20.46 -16.67 -6.97
CA THR A 325 -20.13 -16.23 -8.33
C THR A 325 -20.19 -17.39 -9.32
N ALA A 326 -19.55 -18.50 -8.99
CA ALA A 326 -19.56 -19.70 -9.83
C ALA A 326 -20.98 -20.23 -10.04
N LYS A 327 -21.78 -20.33 -8.98
CA LYS A 327 -23.16 -20.83 -9.06
C LYS A 327 -24.09 -19.93 -9.87
N LEU A 328 -23.97 -18.63 -9.71
CA LEU A 328 -24.77 -17.68 -10.50
C LEU A 328 -24.39 -17.74 -11.98
N ARG A 329 -23.10 -17.87 -12.29
CA ARG A 329 -22.63 -18.04 -13.67
C ARG A 329 -23.10 -19.35 -14.30
N GLU A 330 -23.13 -20.44 -13.56
CA GLU A 330 -23.69 -21.72 -14.00
C GLU A 330 -25.19 -21.62 -14.40
N ARG A 331 -25.90 -20.69 -13.78
CA ARG A 331 -27.30 -20.37 -14.11
C ARG A 331 -27.44 -19.40 -15.30
N GLY A 332 -26.36 -18.99 -15.91
CA GLY A 332 -26.35 -18.05 -17.03
C GLY A 332 -26.46 -16.58 -16.61
N ILE A 333 -26.29 -16.25 -15.34
CA ILE A 333 -26.30 -14.88 -14.83
C ILE A 333 -24.93 -14.23 -15.09
N ASN A 334 -24.93 -13.02 -15.61
CA ASN A 334 -23.70 -12.26 -15.81
C ASN A 334 -23.23 -11.65 -14.48
N VAL A 335 -22.19 -12.23 -13.90
CA VAL A 335 -21.62 -11.78 -12.63
C VAL A 335 -20.26 -11.16 -12.88
N ARG A 336 -20.07 -9.92 -12.40
CA ARG A 336 -18.81 -9.19 -12.48
C ARG A 336 -18.47 -8.57 -11.14
N PHE A 337 -17.19 -8.23 -10.97
CA PHE A 337 -16.69 -7.51 -9.81
C PHE A 337 -16.29 -6.09 -10.22
N GLY A 338 -16.66 -5.11 -9.41
CA GLY A 338 -16.23 -3.72 -9.56
C GLY A 338 -15.24 -3.36 -8.46
N ILE A 339 -14.00 -3.07 -8.83
CA ILE A 339 -12.92 -2.79 -7.90
C ILE A 339 -12.60 -1.31 -7.88
N HIS A 340 -12.71 -0.70 -6.70
CA HIS A 340 -12.26 0.66 -6.50
C HIS A 340 -10.73 0.71 -6.36
N PRO A 341 -10.03 1.71 -6.94
CA PRO A 341 -8.56 1.80 -6.90
C PRO A 341 -7.94 1.78 -5.51
N VAL A 342 -8.68 2.28 -4.50
CA VAL A 342 -8.23 2.31 -3.10
C VAL A 342 -9.01 1.35 -2.19
N ALA A 343 -9.70 0.37 -2.76
CA ALA A 343 -10.35 -0.67 -1.97
C ALA A 343 -9.30 -1.53 -1.25
N GLY A 344 -9.46 -1.69 0.06
CA GLY A 344 -8.50 -2.42 0.88
C GLY A 344 -7.56 -1.51 1.67
N ARG A 345 -6.37 -2.00 1.97
CA ARG A 345 -5.32 -1.30 2.73
C ARG A 345 -3.96 -1.24 2.03
N LEU A 346 -3.88 -1.78 0.82
CA LEU A 346 -2.74 -1.67 -0.07
C LEU A 346 -3.22 -1.68 -1.52
N PRO A 347 -2.41 -1.20 -2.47
CA PRO A 347 -2.77 -1.24 -3.89
C PRO A 347 -3.04 -2.67 -4.37
N GLY A 348 -4.13 -2.85 -5.09
CA GLY A 348 -4.51 -4.16 -5.64
C GLY A 348 -4.95 -5.20 -4.61
N HIS A 349 -5.23 -4.81 -3.37
CA HIS A 349 -5.58 -5.72 -2.28
C HIS A 349 -6.76 -6.63 -2.64
N MET A 350 -7.82 -6.07 -3.21
CA MET A 350 -9.00 -6.84 -3.60
C MET A 350 -8.72 -7.78 -4.77
N ASN A 351 -7.91 -7.36 -5.72
CA ASN A 351 -7.52 -8.19 -6.86
C ASN A 351 -6.77 -9.44 -6.40
N VAL A 352 -5.81 -9.28 -5.48
CA VAL A 352 -5.07 -10.42 -4.90
C VAL A 352 -5.98 -11.34 -4.12
N LEU A 353 -6.90 -10.78 -3.33
CA LEU A 353 -7.85 -11.55 -2.53
C LEU A 353 -8.79 -12.40 -3.40
N LEU A 354 -9.30 -11.83 -4.48
CA LEU A 354 -10.14 -12.55 -5.45
C LEU A 354 -9.35 -13.59 -6.24
N ALA A 355 -8.09 -13.31 -6.57
CA ALA A 355 -7.20 -14.29 -7.19
C ALA A 355 -6.90 -15.48 -6.27
N GLU A 356 -6.70 -15.23 -4.98
CA GLU A 356 -6.56 -16.29 -3.96
C GLU A 356 -7.81 -17.19 -3.90
N ALA A 357 -9.00 -16.60 -3.98
CA ALA A 357 -10.26 -17.33 -4.04
C ALA A 357 -10.56 -17.97 -5.40
N LYS A 358 -9.64 -17.84 -6.36
CA LYS A 358 -9.75 -18.40 -7.73
C LYS A 358 -10.92 -17.83 -8.54
N VAL A 359 -11.29 -16.59 -8.30
CA VAL A 359 -12.25 -15.89 -9.16
C VAL A 359 -11.61 -15.66 -10.53
N PRO A 360 -12.31 -15.95 -11.64
CA PRO A 360 -11.80 -15.69 -12.99
C PRO A 360 -11.43 -14.22 -13.17
N TYR A 361 -10.25 -13.97 -13.71
CA TYR A 361 -9.72 -12.62 -13.85
C TYR A 361 -10.53 -11.74 -14.81
N ASP A 362 -11.09 -12.33 -15.86
CA ASP A 362 -11.86 -11.66 -16.90
C ASP A 362 -13.16 -10.99 -16.41
N ILE A 363 -13.64 -11.36 -15.23
CA ILE A 363 -14.81 -10.75 -14.60
C ILE A 363 -14.48 -9.75 -13.49
N VAL A 364 -13.21 -9.51 -13.20
CA VAL A 364 -12.75 -8.54 -12.22
C VAL A 364 -12.35 -7.25 -12.96
N LEU A 365 -13.19 -6.22 -12.86
CA LEU A 365 -13.08 -4.99 -13.62
C LEU A 365 -12.73 -3.81 -12.71
N GLU A 366 -11.95 -2.89 -13.25
CA GLU A 366 -11.63 -1.62 -12.60
C GLU A 366 -12.86 -0.69 -12.60
N MET A 367 -12.86 0.27 -11.66
CA MET A 367 -13.96 1.24 -11.52
C MET A 367 -14.28 1.96 -12.84
N ASP A 368 -13.27 2.40 -13.58
CA ASP A 368 -13.45 3.12 -14.85
C ASP A 368 -14.10 2.26 -15.95
N GLU A 369 -13.94 0.94 -15.85
CA GLU A 369 -14.53 -0.01 -16.82
C GLU A 369 -15.98 -0.36 -16.50
N ILE A 370 -16.37 -0.29 -15.21
CA ILE A 370 -17.67 -0.84 -14.76
C ILE A 370 -18.65 0.24 -14.29
N ASN A 371 -18.19 1.46 -14.03
CA ASN A 371 -19.03 2.46 -13.36
C ASN A 371 -20.27 2.86 -14.16
N ASP A 372 -20.18 2.86 -15.48
CA ASP A 372 -21.31 3.16 -16.35
C ASP A 372 -22.33 2.02 -16.44
N ASP A 373 -21.93 0.80 -16.11
CA ASP A 373 -22.75 -0.40 -16.22
C ASP A 373 -23.72 -0.58 -15.04
N PHE A 374 -23.57 0.17 -13.95
CA PHE A 374 -24.48 0.05 -12.80
C PHE A 374 -25.94 0.36 -13.14
N ALA A 375 -26.18 1.29 -14.07
CA ALA A 375 -27.52 1.64 -14.51
C ALA A 375 -28.28 0.46 -15.14
N ASP A 376 -27.57 -0.47 -15.77
CA ASP A 376 -28.11 -1.66 -16.42
C ASP A 376 -27.98 -2.93 -15.55
N THR A 377 -27.64 -2.78 -14.28
CA THR A 377 -27.41 -3.89 -13.37
C THR A 377 -28.66 -4.16 -12.50
N ASP A 378 -29.07 -5.41 -12.42
CA ASP A 378 -30.24 -5.80 -11.64
C ASP A 378 -29.97 -5.81 -10.14
N VAL A 379 -28.84 -6.40 -9.72
CA VAL A 379 -28.46 -6.50 -8.30
C VAL A 379 -27.00 -6.17 -8.12
N VAL A 380 -26.71 -5.33 -7.14
CA VAL A 380 -25.35 -5.06 -6.64
C VAL A 380 -25.22 -5.60 -5.23
N LEU A 381 -24.17 -6.38 -4.99
CA LEU A 381 -23.77 -6.84 -3.66
C LEU A 381 -22.56 -6.02 -3.19
N VAL A 382 -22.76 -5.20 -2.18
CA VAL A 382 -21.70 -4.42 -1.53
C VAL A 382 -21.20 -5.21 -0.33
N ILE A 383 -20.00 -5.76 -0.40
CA ILE A 383 -19.46 -6.68 0.62
C ILE A 383 -18.21 -6.09 1.24
N GLY A 384 -18.35 -5.53 2.43
CA GLY A 384 -17.22 -4.97 3.19
C GLY A 384 -16.67 -3.65 2.67
N ALA A 385 -17.39 -2.98 1.77
CA ALA A 385 -17.09 -1.63 1.29
C ALA A 385 -18.01 -0.60 1.97
N ASN A 386 -17.53 0.63 2.15
CA ASN A 386 -18.31 1.73 2.69
C ASN A 386 -18.00 3.05 1.95
N ASP A 387 -16.82 3.61 2.17
CA ASP A 387 -16.47 4.92 1.61
C ASP A 387 -16.36 4.92 0.07
N THR A 388 -15.95 3.79 -0.49
CA THR A 388 -15.80 3.59 -1.95
C THR A 388 -17.12 3.53 -2.73
N VAL A 389 -18.24 3.40 -2.02
CA VAL A 389 -19.60 3.36 -2.57
C VAL A 389 -20.50 4.47 -1.99
N ASN A 390 -19.90 5.49 -1.41
CA ASN A 390 -20.61 6.54 -0.69
C ASN A 390 -20.99 7.70 -1.61
N PRO A 391 -22.29 7.96 -1.85
CA PRO A 391 -22.75 9.08 -2.68
C PRO A 391 -22.37 10.45 -2.14
N ALA A 392 -22.10 10.58 -0.84
CA ALA A 392 -21.68 11.86 -0.24
C ALA A 392 -20.39 12.41 -0.87
N ALA A 393 -19.57 11.57 -1.48
CA ALA A 393 -18.40 12.01 -2.24
C ALA A 393 -18.76 12.91 -3.44
N MET A 394 -19.95 12.75 -4.01
CA MET A 394 -20.47 13.53 -5.14
C MET A 394 -21.50 14.57 -4.72
N GLU A 395 -22.31 14.28 -3.71
CA GLU A 395 -23.48 15.05 -3.31
C GLU A 395 -23.18 16.10 -2.23
N ASP A 396 -22.18 15.87 -1.37
CA ASP A 396 -21.82 16.78 -0.28
C ASP A 396 -20.42 17.40 -0.48
N PRO A 397 -20.34 18.70 -0.83
CA PRO A 397 -19.06 19.39 -1.00
C PRO A 397 -18.24 19.53 0.30
N ASN A 398 -18.91 19.41 1.45
CA ASN A 398 -18.27 19.53 2.78
C ASN A 398 -17.82 18.18 3.35
N SER A 399 -18.14 17.09 2.68
CA SER A 399 -17.72 15.76 3.12
C SER A 399 -16.19 15.61 3.09
N PRO A 400 -15.58 14.92 4.08
CA PRO A 400 -14.17 14.59 4.04
C PRO A 400 -13.73 13.79 2.80
N ILE A 401 -14.68 13.13 2.12
CA ILE A 401 -14.47 12.38 0.88
C ILE A 401 -14.96 13.12 -0.37
N ALA A 402 -15.33 14.40 -0.26
CA ALA A 402 -15.85 15.20 -1.37
C ALA A 402 -14.91 15.15 -2.60
N GLY A 403 -15.50 14.92 -3.77
CA GLY A 403 -14.78 14.84 -5.04
C GLY A 403 -14.02 13.52 -5.28
N MET A 404 -14.02 12.57 -4.32
CA MET A 404 -13.47 11.26 -4.55
C MET A 404 -14.34 10.51 -5.57
N PRO A 405 -13.77 9.97 -6.66
CA PRO A 405 -14.48 9.06 -7.53
C PRO A 405 -14.92 7.82 -6.74
N VAL A 406 -16.17 7.42 -6.89
CA VAL A 406 -16.77 6.29 -6.18
C VAL A 406 -17.47 5.36 -7.16
N LEU A 407 -17.67 4.11 -6.73
CA LEU A 407 -18.52 3.18 -7.46
C LEU A 407 -19.99 3.60 -7.28
N GLU A 408 -20.65 3.97 -8.36
CA GLU A 408 -22.01 4.52 -8.36
C GLU A 408 -23.08 3.43 -8.27
N VAL A 409 -22.98 2.58 -7.26
CA VAL A 409 -23.83 1.38 -7.07
C VAL A 409 -25.33 1.70 -6.94
N TRP A 410 -25.67 2.91 -6.48
CA TRP A 410 -27.06 3.36 -6.30
C TRP A 410 -27.84 3.53 -7.61
N LYS A 411 -27.16 3.48 -8.75
CA LYS A 411 -27.79 3.49 -10.07
C LYS A 411 -28.40 2.14 -10.45
N ALA A 412 -28.04 1.06 -9.78
CA ALA A 412 -28.58 -0.27 -10.01
C ALA A 412 -30.05 -0.38 -9.53
N GLN A 413 -30.75 -1.39 -10.00
CA GLN A 413 -32.16 -1.62 -9.60
C GLN A 413 -32.25 -1.98 -8.11
N ASN A 414 -31.39 -2.87 -7.63
CA ASN A 414 -31.34 -3.28 -6.23
C ASN A 414 -29.91 -3.29 -5.73
N VAL A 415 -29.70 -2.76 -4.52
CA VAL A 415 -28.41 -2.74 -3.85
C VAL A 415 -28.53 -3.43 -2.50
N ILE A 416 -27.73 -4.46 -2.28
CA ILE A 416 -27.66 -5.18 -1.01
C ILE A 416 -26.31 -4.87 -0.35
N VAL A 417 -26.37 -4.27 0.84
CA VAL A 417 -25.17 -3.89 1.60
C VAL A 417 -24.98 -4.85 2.77
N PHE A 418 -23.84 -5.53 2.78
CA PHE A 418 -23.45 -6.43 3.87
C PHE A 418 -22.69 -5.61 4.91
N LYS A 419 -23.27 -5.47 6.10
CA LYS A 419 -22.69 -4.76 7.24
C LYS A 419 -23.00 -5.47 8.54
N ARG A 420 -22.10 -5.33 9.52
CA ARG A 420 -22.38 -5.83 10.88
C ARG A 420 -23.32 -4.93 11.65
N SER A 421 -23.26 -3.62 11.41
CA SER A 421 -24.11 -2.61 12.07
C SER A 421 -24.10 -1.32 11.26
N MET A 422 -24.94 -0.36 11.63
CA MET A 422 -24.98 0.98 11.02
C MET A 422 -23.83 1.90 11.41
N ALA A 423 -22.82 1.41 12.11
CA ALA A 423 -21.63 2.20 12.45
C ALA A 423 -20.93 2.74 11.21
N VAL A 424 -20.39 3.95 11.33
CA VAL A 424 -19.63 4.63 10.25
C VAL A 424 -18.41 3.82 9.83
N GLY A 425 -17.97 4.03 8.59
CA GLY A 425 -16.79 3.41 8.03
C GLY A 425 -15.48 3.99 8.56
N TYR A 426 -14.38 3.61 7.90
CA TYR A 426 -13.02 3.97 8.35
C TYR A 426 -12.73 5.48 8.23
N ALA A 427 -13.32 6.17 7.25
CA ALA A 427 -13.24 7.63 7.11
C ALA A 427 -14.09 8.39 8.14
N GLY A 428 -14.96 7.70 8.90
CA GLY A 428 -15.85 8.31 9.88
C GLY A 428 -17.00 9.11 9.27
N VAL A 429 -17.33 8.87 8.00
CA VAL A 429 -18.37 9.56 7.24
C VAL A 429 -19.63 8.72 7.19
N GLN A 430 -20.79 9.35 7.36
CA GLN A 430 -22.07 8.67 7.12
C GLN A 430 -22.24 8.37 5.64
N ASN A 431 -22.94 7.28 5.33
CA ASN A 431 -23.18 6.84 3.96
C ASN A 431 -24.68 6.91 3.61
N PRO A 432 -25.11 7.95 2.85
CA PRO A 432 -26.49 8.09 2.40
C PRO A 432 -27.00 6.94 1.54
N LEU A 433 -26.10 6.12 0.97
CA LEU A 433 -26.48 4.92 0.22
C LEU A 433 -27.42 4.00 1.02
N PHE A 434 -27.18 3.86 2.33
CA PHE A 434 -27.92 2.94 3.19
C PHE A 434 -29.39 3.31 3.35
N PHE A 435 -29.76 4.54 3.05
CA PHE A 435 -31.12 5.09 3.18
C PHE A 435 -31.83 5.26 1.83
N LYS A 436 -31.18 4.92 0.72
CA LYS A 436 -31.80 5.02 -0.60
C LYS A 436 -32.89 3.96 -0.78
N GLU A 437 -33.91 4.26 -1.56
CA GLU A 437 -35.10 3.41 -1.73
C GLU A 437 -34.79 2.03 -2.31
N ASN A 438 -33.77 1.93 -3.16
CA ASN A 438 -33.33 0.68 -3.80
C ASN A 438 -32.28 -0.08 -3.00
N THR A 439 -31.94 0.38 -1.80
CA THR A 439 -30.89 -0.22 -0.96
C THR A 439 -31.51 -0.95 0.22
N GLN A 440 -31.03 -2.16 0.46
CA GLN A 440 -31.39 -2.98 1.61
C GLN A 440 -30.14 -3.43 2.36
N MET A 441 -30.23 -3.47 3.69
CA MET A 441 -29.15 -3.86 4.57
C MET A 441 -29.28 -5.33 4.97
N LEU A 442 -28.22 -6.10 4.75
CA LEU A 442 -28.09 -7.47 5.24
C LEU A 442 -27.10 -7.48 6.40
N PHE A 443 -27.62 -7.46 7.61
CA PHE A 443 -26.80 -7.39 8.82
C PHE A 443 -26.25 -8.76 9.23
N GLY A 444 -25.04 -8.73 9.75
CA GLY A 444 -24.32 -9.87 10.27
C GLY A 444 -22.87 -9.95 9.78
N ASP A 445 -22.21 -11.02 10.12
CA ASP A 445 -20.88 -11.33 9.58
C ASP A 445 -20.98 -11.62 8.09
N ALA A 446 -20.08 -11.02 7.29
CA ALA A 446 -20.17 -11.12 5.84
C ALA A 446 -20.05 -12.56 5.34
N LYS A 447 -19.16 -13.35 5.94
CA LYS A 447 -18.98 -14.76 5.58
C LYS A 447 -20.24 -15.58 5.87
N GLU A 448 -20.79 -15.43 7.09
CA GLU A 448 -22.02 -16.13 7.49
C GLU A 448 -23.19 -15.77 6.57
N ARG A 449 -23.37 -14.48 6.27
CA ARG A 449 -24.47 -14.04 5.40
C ARG A 449 -24.31 -14.55 3.97
N VAL A 450 -23.09 -14.59 3.45
CA VAL A 450 -22.83 -15.15 2.12
C VAL A 450 -23.07 -16.66 2.10
N ASP A 451 -22.65 -17.38 3.14
CA ASP A 451 -22.91 -18.82 3.29
C ASP A 451 -24.44 -19.12 3.38
N ASP A 452 -25.20 -18.28 4.09
CA ASP A 452 -26.67 -18.39 4.15
C ASP A 452 -27.33 -18.20 2.79
N ILE A 453 -26.88 -17.21 2.02
CA ILE A 453 -27.34 -16.99 0.64
C ILE A 453 -27.00 -18.20 -0.24
N LEU A 454 -25.80 -18.73 -0.12
CA LEU A 454 -25.36 -19.91 -0.85
C LEU A 454 -26.24 -21.13 -0.55
N THR A 455 -26.58 -21.32 0.73
CA THR A 455 -27.50 -22.37 1.17
C THR A 455 -28.90 -22.17 0.59
N ALA A 456 -29.39 -20.95 0.59
CA ALA A 456 -30.71 -20.61 0.01
C ALA A 456 -30.76 -20.77 -1.52
N LEU A 457 -29.64 -20.51 -2.22
CA LEU A 457 -29.52 -20.72 -3.65
C LEU A 457 -29.54 -22.22 -4.03
N ASN A 458 -29.16 -23.09 -3.10
CA ASN A 458 -29.16 -24.53 -3.31
C ASN A 458 -30.52 -25.20 -3.05
N LYS A 459 -31.44 -24.51 -2.42
CA LYS A 459 -32.85 -24.94 -2.23
C LYS A 459 -33.66 -24.59 -3.46
#